data_72e5cf0fa647bf7d2bc55be1e7806371
#
_entry.id   72e5cf0fa647bf7d2bc55be1e7806371
#
_cell.length_a   1.000
_cell.length_b   1.000
_cell.length_c   1.000
_cell.angle_alpha   90.00
_cell.angle_beta   90.00
_cell.angle_gamma   90.00
#
_symmetry.space_group_name_H-M   'P 1'
#
loop_
_entity.id
_entity.type
_entity.pdbx_description
1 polymer ?
#
loop_
_entity_poly.entity_id
_entity_poly.type
_entity_poly.pdbx_seq_one_letter_code
_entity_poly.pdbx_strand_id
1 'polypeptide(L)'
;MGSHRRGVDPQPTLATVAERAGVSRQTVSNALNNPELLREDTLARVQAVIEELGYTPNRAARQLRTRSSHMIGLRFEPAQEGTSNALMDRFVHTLVEATAKTGHHIVLFSGDPEDPLDGYDDLLRSTSVDAFVITDTYAGTPQADLLRRVGAPFVTFGRPWDDPSAPHPWVDVAGFRGAQLATEHLQEVGHRRIAWLGWEKSSRIGEDRRSGWRSAMESGGLDPGGLGVRITDNVDAARMAAHQLLEDVGPDRVTGFACASDTIGIGVLHALAERGLRPGTDVGVVGFDDSLGAQVTWPGLTSVRQPLEQVAIEIVDLVTTVLSHKAVAEPARMLEPTLVVRRSTVPAVQ
;
A
#
# COMPACT_ATOMS: atom_id res chain seq x y z
N MET A 1 -37.23 15.21 -37.73
CA MET A 1 -36.00 15.73 -37.09
C MET A 1 -34.97 14.59 -37.03
N GLY A 2 -34.02 14.61 -37.95
CA GLY A 2 -33.06 13.52 -38.15
C GLY A 2 -31.91 13.62 -37.15
N SER A 3 -31.72 12.58 -36.38
CA SER A 3 -30.58 12.36 -35.50
C SER A 3 -29.33 12.09 -36.35
N HIS A 4 -28.44 13.06 -36.46
CA HIS A 4 -27.11 12.86 -37.03
C HIS A 4 -26.31 12.00 -36.02
N ARG A 5 -26.22 10.70 -36.25
CA ARG A 5 -25.12 9.87 -35.73
C ARG A 5 -23.86 10.42 -36.39
N ARG A 6 -22.98 11.07 -35.59
CA ARG A 6 -21.61 11.35 -36.01
C ARG A 6 -20.95 9.99 -36.23
N GLY A 7 -20.65 9.66 -37.48
CA GLY A 7 -19.83 8.51 -37.84
C GLY A 7 -18.47 8.72 -37.16
N VAL A 8 -18.09 7.81 -36.29
CA VAL A 8 -16.71 7.71 -35.80
C VAL A 8 -15.91 7.25 -37.01
N ASP A 9 -15.04 8.12 -37.56
CA ASP A 9 -14.08 7.69 -38.58
C ASP A 9 -13.36 6.44 -38.09
N PRO A 10 -13.23 5.41 -38.95
CA PRO A 10 -12.58 4.17 -38.54
C PRO A 10 -11.16 4.49 -38.10
N GLN A 11 -10.83 4.17 -36.85
CA GLN A 11 -9.49 4.37 -36.31
C GLN A 11 -8.44 3.73 -37.24
N PRO A 12 -7.34 4.46 -37.53
CA PRO A 12 -6.28 3.92 -38.38
C PRO A 12 -5.80 2.58 -37.83
N THR A 13 -5.51 1.66 -38.72
CA THR A 13 -5.02 0.31 -38.40
C THR A 13 -3.57 0.17 -38.81
N LEU A 14 -2.89 -0.86 -38.32
CA LEU A 14 -1.52 -1.21 -38.76
C LEU A 14 -1.44 -1.41 -40.29
N ALA A 15 -2.54 -1.89 -40.92
CA ALA A 15 -2.65 -2.03 -42.36
C ALA A 15 -2.68 -0.64 -43.05
N THR A 16 -3.46 0.29 -42.51
CA THR A 16 -3.56 1.65 -43.04
C THR A 16 -2.20 2.37 -43.01
N VAL A 17 -1.44 2.23 -41.90
CA VAL A 17 -0.07 2.78 -41.79
C VAL A 17 0.87 2.13 -42.81
N ALA A 18 0.80 0.80 -42.98
CA ALA A 18 1.64 0.06 -43.91
C ALA A 18 1.39 0.51 -45.35
N GLU A 19 0.14 0.64 -45.75
CA GLU A 19 -0.24 1.13 -47.08
C GLU A 19 0.22 2.56 -47.33
N ARG A 20 -0.01 3.46 -46.36
CA ARG A 20 0.38 4.88 -46.48
C ARG A 20 1.89 5.08 -46.49
N ALA A 21 2.65 4.28 -45.73
CA ALA A 21 4.12 4.34 -45.69
C ALA A 21 4.79 3.59 -46.83
N GLY A 22 4.04 2.80 -47.65
CA GLY A 22 4.57 1.99 -48.73
C GLY A 22 5.46 0.83 -48.24
N VAL A 23 5.10 0.20 -47.13
CA VAL A 23 5.88 -0.88 -46.51
C VAL A 23 4.97 -2.06 -46.11
N SER A 24 5.58 -3.18 -45.71
CA SER A 24 4.82 -4.31 -45.18
C SER A 24 4.30 -4.01 -43.75
N ARG A 25 3.22 -4.72 -43.35
CA ARG A 25 2.72 -4.69 -41.96
C ARG A 25 3.81 -5.10 -40.96
N GLN A 26 4.68 -6.04 -41.35
CA GLN A 26 5.81 -6.44 -40.51
C GLN A 26 6.83 -5.31 -40.33
N THR A 27 7.07 -4.49 -41.36
CA THR A 27 7.95 -3.33 -41.29
C THR A 27 7.38 -2.28 -40.31
N VAL A 28 6.07 -2.02 -40.36
CA VAL A 28 5.43 -1.12 -39.39
C VAL A 28 5.51 -1.69 -37.97
N SER A 29 5.30 -2.99 -37.81
CA SER A 29 5.44 -3.68 -36.52
C SER A 29 6.87 -3.57 -35.99
N ASN A 30 7.87 -3.70 -36.84
CA ASN A 30 9.28 -3.55 -36.47
C ASN A 30 9.59 -2.08 -36.11
N ALA A 31 9.07 -1.09 -36.84
CA ALA A 31 9.24 0.33 -36.49
C ALA A 31 8.73 0.67 -35.09
N LEU A 32 7.69 -0.02 -34.64
CA LEU A 32 7.08 0.20 -33.32
C LEU A 32 7.78 -0.57 -32.19
N ASN A 33 8.38 -1.74 -32.47
CA ASN A 33 8.83 -2.65 -31.41
C ASN A 33 10.34 -2.97 -31.45
N ASN A 34 10.96 -2.92 -32.63
CA ASN A 34 12.38 -3.26 -32.86
C ASN A 34 12.95 -2.31 -33.91
N PRO A 35 13.00 -1.00 -33.63
CA PRO A 35 13.40 0.03 -34.61
C PRO A 35 14.83 -0.21 -35.15
N GLU A 36 15.68 -0.83 -34.37
CA GLU A 36 17.05 -1.20 -34.72
C GLU A 36 17.16 -2.19 -35.89
N LEU A 37 16.08 -2.90 -36.21
CA LEU A 37 16.04 -3.82 -37.35
C LEU A 37 15.75 -3.10 -38.67
N LEU A 38 15.48 -1.81 -38.65
CA LEU A 38 15.13 -1.02 -39.83
C LEU A 38 16.26 -0.04 -40.23
N ARG A 39 16.29 0.28 -41.51
CA ARG A 39 17.12 1.40 -41.97
C ARG A 39 16.51 2.72 -41.49
N GLU A 40 17.36 3.70 -41.18
CA GLU A 40 16.94 4.99 -40.66
C GLU A 40 15.88 5.71 -41.53
N ASP A 41 16.04 5.65 -42.89
CA ASP A 41 15.12 6.24 -43.82
C ASP A 41 13.72 5.59 -43.79
N THR A 42 13.68 4.29 -43.62
CA THR A 42 12.45 3.51 -43.53
C THR A 42 11.77 3.77 -42.18
N LEU A 43 12.52 3.82 -41.10
CA LEU A 43 12.04 4.11 -39.77
C LEU A 43 11.42 5.51 -39.73
N ALA A 44 12.15 6.54 -40.21
CA ALA A 44 11.63 7.91 -40.21
C ALA A 44 10.35 8.07 -41.03
N ARG A 45 10.25 7.40 -42.22
CA ARG A 45 9.05 7.41 -43.03
C ARG A 45 7.85 6.79 -42.34
N VAL A 46 8.04 5.66 -41.67
CA VAL A 46 6.96 4.99 -40.94
C VAL A 46 6.51 5.80 -39.73
N GLN A 47 7.45 6.40 -39.00
CA GLN A 47 7.15 7.27 -37.85
C GLN A 47 6.35 8.51 -38.28
N ALA A 48 6.72 9.15 -39.36
CA ALA A 48 5.98 10.30 -39.89
C ALA A 48 4.53 9.95 -40.26
N VAL A 49 4.29 8.78 -40.85
CA VAL A 49 2.93 8.32 -41.17
C VAL A 49 2.14 7.95 -39.89
N ILE A 50 2.77 7.38 -38.89
CA ILE A 50 2.13 7.11 -37.59
C ILE A 50 1.65 8.41 -36.96
N GLU A 51 2.48 9.46 -36.94
CA GLU A 51 2.12 10.78 -36.43
C GLU A 51 1.02 11.44 -37.25
N GLU A 52 1.14 11.42 -38.61
CA GLU A 52 0.14 11.98 -39.54
C GLU A 52 -1.26 11.38 -39.31
N LEU A 53 -1.32 10.07 -39.12
CA LEU A 53 -2.59 9.34 -38.96
C LEU A 53 -3.08 9.30 -37.51
N GLY A 54 -2.28 9.74 -36.54
CA GLY A 54 -2.60 9.58 -35.13
C GLY A 54 -2.76 8.10 -34.73
N TYR A 55 -2.03 7.21 -35.41
CA TYR A 55 -2.14 5.77 -35.17
C TYR A 55 -1.58 5.40 -33.80
N THR A 56 -2.41 4.83 -32.96
CA THR A 56 -1.97 4.20 -31.71
C THR A 56 -2.12 2.66 -31.82
N PRO A 57 -1.06 1.90 -31.48
CA PRO A 57 -1.13 0.44 -31.53
C PRO A 57 -2.32 -0.09 -30.69
N ASN A 58 -3.12 -0.98 -31.30
CA ASN A 58 -4.21 -1.60 -30.56
C ASN A 58 -3.64 -2.53 -29.48
N ARG A 59 -3.94 -2.20 -28.20
CA ARG A 59 -3.47 -2.97 -27.03
C ARG A 59 -3.91 -4.44 -27.09
N ALA A 60 -5.15 -4.71 -27.51
CA ALA A 60 -5.65 -6.09 -27.63
C ALA A 60 -4.86 -6.92 -28.67
N ALA A 61 -4.54 -6.32 -29.81
CA ALA A 61 -3.71 -6.97 -30.85
C ALA A 61 -2.27 -7.19 -30.36
N ARG A 62 -1.72 -6.26 -29.57
CA ARG A 62 -0.40 -6.41 -28.94
C ARG A 62 -0.41 -7.53 -27.90
N GLN A 63 -1.42 -7.57 -27.01
CA GLN A 63 -1.62 -8.62 -26.01
C GLN A 63 -1.69 -10.02 -26.64
N LEU A 64 -2.47 -10.19 -27.69
CA LEU A 64 -2.55 -11.47 -28.42
C LEU A 64 -1.20 -11.93 -28.96
N ARG A 65 -0.36 -10.99 -29.40
CA ARG A 65 0.96 -11.29 -29.96
C ARG A 65 2.02 -11.54 -28.89
N THR A 66 2.05 -10.72 -27.84
CA THR A 66 3.07 -10.78 -26.77
C THR A 66 2.67 -11.72 -25.64
N ARG A 67 1.42 -12.14 -25.58
CA ARG A 67 0.80 -12.88 -24.46
C ARG A 67 1.00 -12.15 -23.12
N SER A 68 1.08 -10.82 -23.16
CA SER A 68 1.18 -9.97 -21.98
C SER A 68 0.17 -8.84 -22.07
N SER A 69 -0.58 -8.65 -21.00
CA SER A 69 -1.56 -7.56 -20.85
C SER A 69 -0.93 -6.24 -20.43
N HIS A 70 0.26 -6.30 -19.85
CA HIS A 70 0.92 -5.20 -19.12
C HIS A 70 0.04 -4.67 -17.97
N MET A 71 -0.83 -5.51 -17.42
CA MET A 71 -1.72 -5.19 -16.31
C MET A 71 -1.33 -5.99 -15.06
N ILE A 72 -1.38 -5.34 -13.90
CA ILE A 72 -1.16 -5.95 -12.58
C ILE A 72 -2.45 -5.77 -11.79
N GLY A 73 -3.03 -6.88 -11.33
CA GLY A 73 -4.24 -6.88 -10.52
C GLY A 73 -3.96 -6.54 -9.07
N LEU A 74 -4.75 -5.64 -8.50
CA LEU A 74 -4.78 -5.35 -7.07
C LEU A 74 -6.23 -5.38 -6.60
N ARG A 75 -6.55 -6.30 -5.68
CA ARG A 75 -7.86 -6.30 -5.04
C ARG A 75 -7.94 -5.12 -4.08
N PHE A 76 -9.03 -4.36 -4.22
CA PHE A 76 -9.30 -3.21 -3.39
C PHE A 76 -10.59 -3.43 -2.62
N GLU A 77 -10.48 -3.54 -1.30
CA GLU A 77 -11.65 -3.71 -0.46
C GLU A 77 -12.40 -2.39 -0.32
N PRO A 78 -13.74 -2.41 -0.41
CA PRO A 78 -14.54 -1.23 -0.16
C PRO A 78 -14.26 -0.65 1.22
N ALA A 79 -14.19 0.67 1.33
CA ALA A 79 -14.05 1.33 2.62
C ALA A 79 -15.24 0.97 3.52
N GLN A 80 -14.99 0.43 4.69
CA GLN A 80 -16.02 0.23 5.70
C GLN A 80 -16.37 1.59 6.33
N GLU A 81 -17.65 1.83 6.62
CA GLU A 81 -18.09 3.05 7.27
C GLU A 81 -17.31 3.33 8.57
N GLY A 82 -16.76 4.52 8.69
CA GLY A 82 -16.00 4.95 9.87
C GLY A 82 -14.54 4.51 9.91
N THR A 83 -14.05 3.78 8.90
CA THR A 83 -12.65 3.35 8.83
C THR A 83 -11.92 4.17 7.77
N SER A 84 -10.80 4.80 8.16
CA SER A 84 -9.94 5.51 7.21
C SER A 84 -8.93 4.54 6.61
N ASN A 85 -8.93 4.38 5.30
CA ASN A 85 -7.92 3.57 4.60
C ASN A 85 -6.81 4.45 3.98
N ALA A 86 -6.44 5.54 4.67
CA ALA A 86 -5.48 6.53 4.17
C ALA A 86 -4.12 5.93 3.79
N LEU A 87 -3.70 4.87 4.48
CA LEU A 87 -2.48 4.14 4.13
C LEU A 87 -2.62 3.46 2.76
N MET A 88 -3.73 2.75 2.53
CA MET A 88 -3.97 2.03 1.27
C MET A 88 -4.17 3.00 0.11
N ASP A 89 -4.87 4.11 0.31
CA ASP A 89 -5.01 5.16 -0.70
C ASP A 89 -3.64 5.69 -1.15
N ARG A 90 -2.76 5.99 -0.20
CA ARG A 90 -1.40 6.43 -0.49
C ARG A 90 -0.58 5.33 -1.17
N PHE A 91 -0.69 4.08 -0.71
CA PHE A 91 -0.02 2.95 -1.33
C PHE A 91 -0.43 2.76 -2.79
N VAL A 92 -1.73 2.81 -3.10
CA VAL A 92 -2.25 2.70 -4.48
C VAL A 92 -1.65 3.80 -5.37
N HIS A 93 -1.61 5.06 -4.91
CA HIS A 93 -1.01 6.14 -5.67
C HIS A 93 0.47 5.88 -5.97
N THR A 94 1.25 5.51 -4.95
CA THR A 94 2.68 5.23 -5.13
C THR A 94 2.92 4.01 -6.03
N LEU A 95 2.08 2.99 -5.93
CA LEU A 95 2.15 1.80 -6.78
C LEU A 95 1.86 2.12 -8.25
N VAL A 96 0.83 2.94 -8.52
CA VAL A 96 0.50 3.39 -9.88
C VAL A 96 1.66 4.18 -10.49
N GLU A 97 2.27 5.10 -9.72
CA GLU A 97 3.43 5.86 -10.18
C GLU A 97 4.66 4.98 -10.46
N ALA A 98 4.90 3.99 -9.61
CA ALA A 98 6.02 3.06 -9.78
C ALA A 98 5.81 2.15 -11.00
N THR A 99 4.62 1.59 -11.20
CA THR A 99 4.30 0.70 -12.33
C THR A 99 4.34 1.42 -13.67
N ALA A 100 3.94 2.70 -13.72
CA ALA A 100 3.99 3.49 -14.95
C ALA A 100 5.40 3.57 -15.56
N LYS A 101 6.44 3.60 -14.71
CA LYS A 101 7.85 3.64 -15.13
C LYS A 101 8.31 2.35 -15.82
N THR A 102 7.64 1.23 -15.57
CA THR A 102 7.94 -0.09 -16.16
C THR A 102 7.01 -0.43 -17.33
N GLY A 103 6.10 0.48 -17.71
CA GLY A 103 5.12 0.26 -18.76
C GLY A 103 3.96 -0.64 -18.36
N HIS A 104 3.79 -0.91 -17.07
CA HIS A 104 2.64 -1.64 -16.53
C HIS A 104 1.57 -0.68 -16.01
N HIS A 105 0.36 -1.18 -15.86
CA HIS A 105 -0.78 -0.46 -15.28
C HIS A 105 -1.41 -1.29 -14.18
N ILE A 106 -2.05 -0.62 -13.21
CA ILE A 106 -2.80 -1.30 -12.15
C ILE A 106 -4.26 -1.43 -12.56
N VAL A 107 -4.81 -2.62 -12.39
CA VAL A 107 -6.24 -2.92 -12.46
C VAL A 107 -6.73 -3.10 -11.03
N LEU A 108 -7.49 -2.12 -10.54
CA LEU A 108 -8.19 -2.28 -9.27
C LEU A 108 -9.46 -3.11 -9.52
N PHE A 109 -9.68 -4.12 -8.69
CA PHE A 109 -10.90 -4.92 -8.72
C PHE A 109 -11.40 -5.14 -7.29
N SER A 110 -12.68 -5.34 -7.17
CA SER A 110 -13.33 -5.69 -5.90
C SER A 110 -13.97 -7.06 -6.02
N GLY A 111 -14.31 -7.65 -4.88
CA GLY A 111 -15.03 -8.91 -4.79
C GLY A 111 -15.95 -8.90 -3.58
N ASP A 112 -16.68 -9.99 -3.35
CA ASP A 112 -17.47 -10.18 -2.15
C ASP A 112 -16.53 -10.15 -0.92
N PRO A 113 -16.79 -9.29 0.07
CA PRO A 113 -15.99 -9.24 1.30
C PRO A 113 -15.95 -10.58 2.07
N GLU A 114 -16.99 -11.40 1.94
CA GLU A 114 -17.06 -12.71 2.57
C GLU A 114 -16.33 -13.81 1.78
N ASP A 115 -15.99 -13.55 0.51
CA ASP A 115 -15.18 -14.46 -0.31
C ASP A 115 -13.86 -13.80 -0.73
N PRO A 116 -12.74 -14.10 -0.04
CA PRO A 116 -11.44 -13.53 -0.35
C PRO A 116 -10.89 -13.92 -1.73
N LEU A 117 -11.49 -14.90 -2.41
CA LEU A 117 -11.07 -15.34 -3.74
C LEU A 117 -11.92 -14.77 -4.88
N ASP A 118 -13.04 -14.13 -4.55
CA ASP A 118 -13.91 -13.54 -5.57
C ASP A 118 -13.16 -12.44 -6.37
N GLY A 119 -13.43 -12.40 -7.66
CA GLY A 119 -12.79 -11.50 -8.63
C GLY A 119 -11.44 -12.00 -9.18
N TYR A 120 -10.71 -12.88 -8.49
CA TYR A 120 -9.44 -13.44 -9.01
C TYR A 120 -9.66 -14.37 -10.21
N ASP A 121 -10.66 -15.23 -10.11
CA ASP A 121 -10.96 -16.24 -11.13
C ASP A 121 -11.28 -15.63 -12.51
N ASP A 122 -12.03 -14.54 -12.53
CA ASP A 122 -12.39 -13.84 -13.76
C ASP A 122 -11.18 -13.19 -14.44
N LEU A 123 -10.29 -12.58 -13.67
CA LEU A 123 -9.05 -12.00 -14.19
C LEU A 123 -8.07 -13.06 -14.68
N LEU A 124 -7.98 -14.20 -13.99
CA LEU A 124 -7.15 -15.34 -14.38
C LEU A 124 -7.66 -15.97 -15.69
N ARG A 125 -8.97 -16.25 -15.78
CA ARG A 125 -9.57 -16.87 -16.99
C ARG A 125 -9.52 -15.97 -18.20
N SER A 126 -9.71 -14.68 -18.04
CA SER A 126 -9.67 -13.70 -19.13
C SER A 126 -8.26 -13.30 -19.53
N THR A 127 -7.22 -13.76 -18.81
CA THR A 127 -5.82 -13.31 -18.98
C THR A 127 -5.69 -11.78 -19.01
N SER A 128 -6.55 -11.11 -18.22
CA SER A 128 -6.63 -9.66 -18.20
C SER A 128 -5.49 -9.01 -17.43
N VAL A 129 -4.78 -9.77 -16.58
CA VAL A 129 -3.61 -9.33 -15.82
C VAL A 129 -2.46 -10.33 -15.98
N ASP A 130 -1.23 -9.85 -15.89
CA ASP A 130 -0.01 -10.63 -15.98
C ASP A 130 0.48 -11.09 -14.59
N ALA A 131 0.17 -10.33 -13.56
CA ALA A 131 0.54 -10.62 -12.17
C ALA A 131 -0.47 -9.99 -11.20
N PHE A 132 -0.35 -10.35 -9.93
CA PHE A 132 -1.14 -9.75 -8.85
C PHE A 132 -0.23 -9.15 -7.76
N VAL A 133 -0.73 -8.09 -7.13
CA VAL A 133 -0.24 -7.61 -5.84
C VAL A 133 -1.31 -7.94 -4.80
N ILE A 134 -0.91 -8.65 -3.74
CA ILE A 134 -1.79 -8.99 -2.62
C ILE A 134 -1.43 -8.09 -1.45
N THR A 135 -2.41 -7.47 -0.84
CA THR A 135 -2.30 -6.71 0.42
C THR A 135 -3.02 -7.46 1.54
N ASP A 136 -2.97 -6.93 2.75
CA ASP A 136 -3.68 -7.49 3.93
C ASP A 136 -3.37 -8.96 4.20
N THR A 137 -2.07 -9.29 4.22
CA THR A 137 -1.62 -10.65 4.49
C THR A 137 -1.88 -11.07 5.93
N TYR A 138 -2.36 -12.29 6.10
CA TYR A 138 -2.60 -12.93 7.40
C TYR A 138 -2.19 -14.40 7.34
N ALA A 139 -2.35 -15.11 8.45
CA ALA A 139 -2.07 -16.53 8.51
C ALA A 139 -2.91 -17.32 7.49
N GLY A 140 -2.26 -18.01 6.55
CA GLY A 140 -2.94 -18.80 5.53
C GLY A 140 -3.70 -17.95 4.51
N THR A 141 -3.14 -16.82 4.08
CA THR A 141 -3.72 -15.93 3.04
C THR A 141 -4.19 -16.75 1.82
N PRO A 142 -5.52 -16.96 1.61
CA PRO A 142 -6.02 -17.90 0.62
C PRO A 142 -5.74 -17.45 -0.83
N GLN A 143 -5.61 -16.16 -1.06
CA GLN A 143 -5.24 -15.60 -2.37
C GLN A 143 -3.84 -16.05 -2.78
N ALA A 144 -2.87 -16.02 -1.87
CA ALA A 144 -1.51 -16.49 -2.12
C ALA A 144 -1.49 -17.99 -2.44
N ASP A 145 -2.29 -18.78 -1.73
CA ASP A 145 -2.44 -20.22 -1.98
C ASP A 145 -3.10 -20.51 -3.32
N LEU A 146 -4.13 -19.76 -3.71
CA LEU A 146 -4.76 -19.88 -5.02
C LEU A 146 -3.76 -19.59 -6.14
N LEU A 147 -3.12 -18.42 -6.12
CA LEU A 147 -2.23 -17.97 -7.18
C LEU A 147 -1.01 -18.88 -7.31
N ARG A 148 -0.45 -19.36 -6.20
CA ARG A 148 0.63 -20.36 -6.21
C ARG A 148 0.18 -21.67 -6.85
N ARG A 149 -1.01 -22.17 -6.52
CA ARG A 149 -1.55 -23.43 -7.04
C ARG A 149 -1.80 -23.39 -8.54
N VAL A 150 -2.24 -22.24 -9.07
CA VAL A 150 -2.47 -22.06 -10.52
C VAL A 150 -1.24 -21.56 -11.27
N GLY A 151 -0.13 -21.32 -10.57
CA GLY A 151 1.11 -20.82 -11.16
C GLY A 151 1.05 -19.38 -11.66
N ALA A 152 0.12 -18.57 -11.15
CA ALA A 152 0.01 -17.16 -11.49
C ALA A 152 1.07 -16.32 -10.77
N PRO A 153 1.76 -15.40 -11.46
CA PRO A 153 2.73 -14.52 -10.84
C PRO A 153 2.09 -13.56 -9.81
N PHE A 154 2.70 -13.41 -8.64
CA PHE A 154 2.26 -12.45 -7.65
C PHE A 154 3.37 -12.06 -6.67
N VAL A 155 3.18 -10.93 -6.01
CA VAL A 155 4.00 -10.41 -4.90
C VAL A 155 3.05 -9.95 -3.79
N THR A 156 3.44 -10.10 -2.51
CA THR A 156 2.63 -9.60 -1.41
C THR A 156 3.23 -8.34 -0.79
N PHE A 157 2.37 -7.39 -0.44
CA PHE A 157 2.67 -6.36 0.54
C PHE A 157 2.21 -6.86 1.91
N GLY A 158 3.16 -7.30 2.68
CA GLY A 158 3.04 -8.04 3.93
C GLY A 158 3.70 -9.42 3.83
N ARG A 159 4.40 -9.79 4.88
CA ARG A 159 5.10 -11.08 4.99
C ARG A 159 4.10 -12.25 5.12
N PRO A 160 4.51 -13.48 4.79
CA PRO A 160 3.73 -14.69 5.09
C PRO A 160 3.88 -15.02 6.59
N TRP A 161 2.92 -14.57 7.40
CA TRP A 161 3.02 -14.54 8.86
C TRP A 161 3.25 -15.90 9.54
N ASP A 162 2.68 -16.97 8.98
CA ASP A 162 2.77 -18.31 9.58
C ASP A 162 3.69 -19.27 8.81
N ASP A 163 4.22 -18.83 7.67
CA ASP A 163 5.13 -19.63 6.85
C ASP A 163 6.33 -18.79 6.38
N PRO A 164 7.35 -18.62 7.21
CA PRO A 164 8.58 -17.90 6.83
C PRO A 164 9.31 -18.52 5.64
N SER A 165 8.99 -19.78 5.30
CA SER A 165 9.56 -20.51 4.16
C SER A 165 8.75 -20.39 2.89
N ALA A 166 7.64 -19.63 2.90
CA ALA A 166 6.80 -19.43 1.72
C ALA A 166 7.62 -18.93 0.52
N PRO A 167 7.51 -19.60 -0.64
CA PRO A 167 8.43 -19.35 -1.75
C PRO A 167 8.09 -18.10 -2.57
N HIS A 168 6.99 -17.42 -2.26
CA HIS A 168 6.59 -16.22 -3.01
C HIS A 168 7.34 -14.97 -2.53
N PRO A 169 7.63 -14.04 -3.42
CA PRO A 169 8.24 -12.77 -3.06
C PRO A 169 7.29 -11.87 -2.25
N TRP A 170 7.86 -11.14 -1.30
CA TRP A 170 7.11 -10.19 -0.48
C TRP A 170 7.93 -8.97 -0.09
N VAL A 171 7.23 -7.87 0.15
CA VAL A 171 7.76 -6.65 0.77
C VAL A 171 6.93 -6.35 2.00
N ASP A 172 7.57 -6.03 3.11
CA ASP A 172 6.86 -5.64 4.34
C ASP A 172 7.60 -4.48 5.03
N VAL A 173 6.92 -3.82 5.96
CA VAL A 173 7.50 -2.79 6.83
C VAL A 173 7.65 -3.35 8.23
N ALA A 174 8.79 -3.08 8.87
CA ALA A 174 9.10 -3.56 10.22
C ALA A 174 8.19 -2.93 11.28
N GLY A 175 6.95 -3.44 11.40
CA GLY A 175 5.93 -2.92 12.30
C GLY A 175 6.35 -2.97 13.77
N PHE A 176 6.99 -4.07 14.19
CA PHE A 176 7.61 -4.21 15.49
C PHE A 176 8.57 -3.04 15.79
N ARG A 177 9.51 -2.77 14.88
CA ARG A 177 10.49 -1.69 15.05
C ARG A 177 9.82 -0.32 15.09
N GLY A 178 8.80 -0.09 14.26
CA GLY A 178 8.04 1.16 14.28
C GLY A 178 7.38 1.44 15.63
N ALA A 179 6.69 0.44 16.19
CA ALA A 179 6.06 0.58 17.51
C ALA A 179 7.09 0.69 18.63
N GLN A 180 8.24 0.05 18.48
CA GLN A 180 9.37 0.20 19.37
C GLN A 180 9.89 1.65 19.36
N LEU A 181 10.14 2.23 18.19
CA LEU A 181 10.55 3.65 18.04
C LEU A 181 9.54 4.62 18.66
N ALA A 182 8.25 4.39 18.46
CA ALA A 182 7.18 5.20 19.04
C ALA A 182 7.23 5.19 20.58
N THR A 183 7.44 4.02 21.16
CA THR A 183 7.48 3.82 22.62
C THR A 183 8.77 4.36 23.24
N GLU A 184 9.92 4.10 22.61
CA GLU A 184 11.22 4.63 23.00
C GLU A 184 11.19 6.17 23.02
N HIS A 185 10.61 6.80 22.00
CA HIS A 185 10.45 8.26 21.95
C HIS A 185 9.59 8.78 23.10
N LEU A 186 8.47 8.14 23.43
CA LEU A 186 7.66 8.53 24.58
C LEU A 186 8.44 8.42 25.90
N GLN A 187 9.29 7.41 26.04
CA GLN A 187 10.18 7.24 27.21
C GLN A 187 11.25 8.34 27.28
N GLU A 188 11.84 8.71 26.13
CA GLU A 188 12.85 9.77 26.02
C GLU A 188 12.28 11.13 26.42
N VAL A 189 11.02 11.44 26.07
CA VAL A 189 10.35 12.68 26.48
C VAL A 189 9.75 12.60 27.90
N GLY A 190 10.01 11.53 28.64
CA GLY A 190 9.75 11.44 30.07
C GLY A 190 8.50 10.64 30.46
N HIS A 191 7.76 10.06 29.54
CA HIS A 191 6.60 9.23 29.86
C HIS A 191 7.03 7.85 30.39
N ARG A 192 6.36 7.39 31.46
CA ARG A 192 6.66 6.10 32.11
C ARG A 192 5.48 5.14 32.09
N ARG A 193 4.25 5.64 32.15
CA ARG A 193 3.03 4.82 31.97
C ARG A 193 2.49 5.07 30.58
N ILE A 194 2.88 4.20 29.65
CA ILE A 194 2.59 4.30 28.21
C ILE A 194 1.62 3.19 27.84
N ALA A 195 0.38 3.56 27.53
CA ALA A 195 -0.63 2.61 27.06
C ALA A 195 -0.46 2.30 25.58
N TRP A 196 -0.83 1.08 25.21
CA TRP A 196 -0.99 0.65 23.84
C TRP A 196 -2.48 0.59 23.47
N LEU A 197 -2.85 1.22 22.36
CA LEU A 197 -4.15 1.03 21.73
C LEU A 197 -3.94 0.45 20.33
N GLY A 198 -4.53 -0.73 20.08
CA GLY A 198 -4.34 -1.41 18.80
C GLY A 198 -5.46 -2.38 18.47
N TRP A 199 -5.27 -3.06 17.38
CA TRP A 199 -6.29 -3.88 16.74
C TRP A 199 -6.53 -5.20 17.48
N GLU A 200 -7.61 -5.88 17.09
CA GLU A 200 -7.99 -7.19 17.61
C GLU A 200 -6.85 -8.22 17.42
N LYS A 201 -6.86 -9.25 18.26
CA LYS A 201 -5.80 -10.28 18.29
C LYS A 201 -5.66 -11.06 16.98
N SER A 202 -6.69 -11.09 16.15
CA SER A 202 -6.68 -11.71 14.82
C SER A 202 -5.73 -11.02 13.85
N SER A 203 -5.46 -9.72 14.06
CA SER A 203 -4.51 -8.97 13.23
C SER A 203 -3.06 -9.30 13.59
N ARG A 204 -2.35 -10.01 12.72
CA ARG A 204 -0.91 -10.30 12.87
C ARG A 204 -0.07 -9.05 12.86
N ILE A 205 -0.39 -8.10 11.99
CA ILE A 205 0.27 -6.78 11.93
C ILE A 205 0.08 -6.04 13.26
N GLY A 206 -1.13 -6.07 13.83
CA GLY A 206 -1.42 -5.46 15.12
C GLY A 206 -0.64 -6.10 16.27
N GLU A 207 -0.51 -7.42 16.30
CA GLU A 207 0.27 -8.12 17.32
C GLU A 207 1.78 -7.91 17.16
N ASP A 208 2.29 -7.78 15.94
CA ASP A 208 3.69 -7.42 15.67
C ASP A 208 4.02 -6.03 16.24
N ARG A 209 3.20 -5.03 15.94
CA ARG A 209 3.33 -3.67 16.49
C ARG A 209 3.20 -3.67 18.02
N ARG A 210 2.21 -4.38 18.57
CA ARG A 210 2.04 -4.52 20.01
C ARG A 210 3.25 -5.13 20.71
N SER A 211 3.87 -6.12 20.08
CA SER A 211 5.08 -6.76 20.60
C SER A 211 6.26 -5.79 20.64
N GLY A 212 6.38 -4.88 19.66
CA GLY A 212 7.36 -3.80 19.64
C GLY A 212 7.19 -2.82 20.80
N TRP A 213 5.94 -2.39 21.07
CA TRP A 213 5.62 -1.57 22.24
C TRP A 213 5.99 -2.28 23.55
N ARG A 214 5.58 -3.54 23.72
CA ARG A 214 5.88 -4.33 24.92
C ARG A 214 7.38 -4.45 25.12
N SER A 215 8.12 -4.80 24.08
CA SER A 215 9.58 -4.93 24.13
C SER A 215 10.27 -3.63 24.56
N ALA A 216 9.83 -2.48 24.04
CA ALA A 216 10.36 -1.18 24.46
C ALA A 216 10.04 -0.85 25.92
N MET A 217 8.81 -1.15 26.38
CA MET A 217 8.43 -0.98 27.79
C MET A 217 9.34 -1.80 28.70
N GLU A 218 9.48 -3.10 28.44
CA GLU A 218 10.28 -4.03 29.23
C GLU A 218 11.77 -3.64 29.22
N SER A 219 12.31 -3.28 28.06
CA SER A 219 13.71 -2.81 27.91
C SER A 219 13.98 -1.50 28.66
N GLY A 220 12.95 -0.62 28.75
CA GLY A 220 13.00 0.61 29.56
C GLY A 220 12.75 0.40 31.04
N GLY A 221 12.62 -0.85 31.51
CA GLY A 221 12.33 -1.20 32.90
C GLY A 221 10.91 -0.83 33.36
N LEU A 222 9.97 -0.73 32.42
CA LEU A 222 8.57 -0.34 32.67
C LEU A 222 7.67 -1.59 32.56
N ASP A 223 6.62 -1.62 33.39
CA ASP A 223 5.62 -2.69 33.36
C ASP A 223 4.53 -2.39 32.31
N PRO A 224 4.38 -3.24 31.27
CA PRO A 224 3.29 -3.12 30.30
C PRO A 224 1.95 -3.70 30.81
N GLY A 225 1.92 -4.28 31.99
CA GLY A 225 0.73 -4.95 32.55
C GLY A 225 -0.48 -4.04 32.62
N GLY A 226 -1.62 -4.51 32.09
CA GLY A 226 -2.89 -3.77 32.11
C GLY A 226 -2.97 -2.54 31.17
N LEU A 227 -1.87 -2.20 30.46
CA LEU A 227 -1.80 -0.99 29.63
C LEU A 227 -2.09 -1.26 28.13
N GLY A 228 -2.32 -2.50 27.72
CA GLY A 228 -2.62 -2.86 26.34
C GLY A 228 -4.10 -3.11 26.10
N VAL A 229 -4.75 -2.27 25.30
CA VAL A 229 -6.17 -2.39 24.94
C VAL A 229 -6.33 -2.67 23.46
N ARG A 230 -7.24 -3.58 23.10
CA ARG A 230 -7.60 -3.93 21.73
C ARG A 230 -8.94 -3.33 21.37
N ILE A 231 -9.01 -2.69 20.22
CA ILE A 231 -10.20 -1.98 19.74
C ILE A 231 -10.32 -2.12 18.22
N THR A 232 -11.49 -1.81 17.70
CA THR A 232 -11.67 -1.58 16.26
C THR A 232 -10.93 -0.33 15.82
N ASP A 233 -10.38 -0.33 14.60
CA ASP A 233 -9.63 0.80 14.03
C ASP A 233 -10.55 1.94 13.62
N ASN A 234 -11.13 2.62 14.58
CA ASN A 234 -11.91 3.83 14.35
C ASN A 234 -11.72 4.85 15.49
N VAL A 235 -12.03 6.11 15.15
CA VAL A 235 -11.83 7.26 16.06
C VAL A 235 -12.64 7.14 17.34
N ASP A 236 -13.90 6.71 17.26
CA ASP A 236 -14.80 6.65 18.43
C ASP A 236 -14.40 5.54 19.41
N ALA A 237 -14.06 4.35 18.93
CA ALA A 237 -13.57 3.27 19.78
C ALA A 237 -12.28 3.68 20.51
N ALA A 238 -11.37 4.35 19.80
CA ALA A 238 -10.13 4.86 20.38
C ALA A 238 -10.38 5.95 21.43
N ARG A 239 -11.30 6.87 21.16
CA ARG A 239 -11.71 7.92 22.10
C ARG A 239 -12.29 7.33 23.38
N MET A 240 -13.18 6.36 23.28
CA MET A 240 -13.78 5.67 24.43
C MET A 240 -12.73 4.91 25.25
N ALA A 241 -11.85 4.16 24.61
CA ALA A 241 -10.78 3.43 25.29
C ALA A 241 -9.79 4.38 26.00
N ALA A 242 -9.46 5.51 25.37
CA ALA A 242 -8.60 6.53 25.97
C ALA A 242 -9.25 7.15 27.21
N HIS A 243 -10.55 7.42 27.19
CA HIS A 243 -11.28 7.88 28.37
C HIS A 243 -11.16 6.92 29.54
N GLN A 244 -11.32 5.61 29.32
CA GLN A 244 -11.17 4.59 30.36
C GLN A 244 -9.76 4.56 30.95
N LEU A 245 -8.73 4.60 30.10
CA LEU A 245 -7.33 4.56 30.52
C LEU A 245 -6.88 5.86 31.24
N LEU A 246 -7.61 6.95 31.05
CA LEU A 246 -7.36 8.24 31.68
C LEU A 246 -8.19 8.46 32.97
N GLU A 247 -8.95 7.46 33.44
CA GLU A 247 -9.73 7.57 34.69
C GLU A 247 -8.83 7.54 35.92
N ASP A 248 -7.70 6.83 35.85
CA ASP A 248 -6.73 6.79 36.93
C ASP A 248 -6.12 8.17 37.21
N VAL A 249 -5.93 8.47 38.49
CA VAL A 249 -5.33 9.72 38.97
C VAL A 249 -4.05 9.44 39.77
N GLY A 250 -3.18 10.45 39.89
CA GLY A 250 -1.93 10.32 40.64
C GLY A 250 -0.83 9.60 39.88
N PRO A 251 0.06 8.85 40.56
CA PRO A 251 1.24 8.23 39.95
C PRO A 251 0.89 7.11 38.97
N ASP A 252 -0.30 6.53 39.07
CA ASP A 252 -0.77 5.43 38.22
C ASP A 252 -1.44 5.92 36.91
N ARG A 253 -1.55 7.21 36.73
CA ARG A 253 -2.14 7.82 35.54
C ARG A 253 -1.34 7.50 34.28
N VAL A 254 -2.03 7.09 33.21
CA VAL A 254 -1.44 7.00 31.86
C VAL A 254 -1.06 8.39 31.37
N THR A 255 0.19 8.55 30.94
CA THR A 255 0.71 9.81 30.41
C THR A 255 1.20 9.70 28.97
N GLY A 256 1.27 8.50 28.39
CA GLY A 256 1.66 8.28 27.00
C GLY A 256 0.75 7.27 26.32
N PHE A 257 0.53 7.44 25.03
CA PHE A 257 -0.21 6.50 24.18
C PHE A 257 0.62 6.18 22.95
N ALA A 258 0.92 4.90 22.74
CA ALA A 258 1.42 4.34 21.49
C ALA A 258 0.26 3.65 20.78
N CYS A 259 -0.07 4.10 19.59
CA CYS A 259 -1.27 3.69 18.85
C CYS A 259 -0.89 2.87 17.62
N ALA A 260 -1.70 1.84 17.30
CA ALA A 260 -1.46 0.99 16.14
C ALA A 260 -1.68 1.70 14.80
N SER A 261 -2.42 2.81 14.79
CA SER A 261 -2.68 3.63 13.60
C SER A 261 -2.85 5.10 13.99
N ASP A 262 -2.81 5.98 12.99
CA ASP A 262 -3.14 7.40 13.19
C ASP A 262 -4.63 7.60 13.51
N THR A 263 -5.51 6.78 12.96
CA THR A 263 -6.94 6.81 13.28
C THR A 263 -7.16 6.66 14.78
N ILE A 264 -6.47 5.69 15.39
CA ILE A 264 -6.50 5.47 16.84
C ILE A 264 -5.89 6.67 17.58
N GLY A 265 -4.74 7.18 17.11
CA GLY A 265 -4.08 8.35 17.69
C GLY A 265 -4.97 9.61 17.70
N ILE A 266 -5.72 9.82 16.61
CA ILE A 266 -6.70 10.92 16.50
C ILE A 266 -7.83 10.75 17.53
N GLY A 267 -8.34 9.54 17.72
CA GLY A 267 -9.34 9.27 18.75
C GLY A 267 -8.83 9.59 20.17
N VAL A 268 -7.56 9.28 20.46
CA VAL A 268 -6.92 9.68 21.72
C VAL A 268 -6.85 11.19 21.85
N LEU A 269 -6.44 11.92 20.78
CA LEU A 269 -6.40 13.39 20.81
C LEU A 269 -7.78 14.00 21.10
N HIS A 270 -8.86 13.41 20.57
CA HIS A 270 -10.23 13.85 20.90
C HIS A 270 -10.56 13.63 22.39
N ALA A 271 -10.24 12.48 22.96
CA ALA A 271 -10.45 12.21 24.39
C ALA A 271 -9.66 13.20 25.29
N LEU A 272 -8.43 13.55 24.90
CA LEU A 272 -7.63 14.55 25.62
C LEU A 272 -8.28 15.92 25.56
N ALA A 273 -8.75 16.34 24.38
CA ALA A 273 -9.44 17.63 24.21
C ALA A 273 -10.72 17.71 25.07
N GLU A 274 -11.54 16.67 25.11
CA GLU A 274 -12.76 16.57 25.92
C GLU A 274 -12.47 16.64 27.43
N ARG A 275 -11.26 16.22 27.86
CA ARG A 275 -10.81 16.29 29.26
C ARG A 275 -10.01 17.55 29.59
N GLY A 276 -9.79 18.43 28.62
CA GLY A 276 -8.95 19.63 28.79
C GLY A 276 -7.46 19.32 29.02
N LEU A 277 -7.01 18.11 28.63
CA LEU A 277 -5.60 17.71 28.69
C LEU A 277 -4.88 18.13 27.42
N ARG A 278 -3.62 18.58 27.59
CA ARG A 278 -2.82 19.11 26.46
C ARG A 278 -1.90 18.02 25.90
N PRO A 279 -2.11 17.61 24.64
CA PRO A 279 -1.18 16.69 23.98
C PRO A 279 0.25 17.29 23.94
N GLY A 280 1.25 16.46 24.17
CA GLY A 280 2.66 16.87 24.22
C GLY A 280 3.10 17.52 25.51
N THR A 281 2.17 17.97 26.37
CA THR A 281 2.47 18.57 27.68
C THR A 281 2.02 17.68 28.82
N ASP A 282 0.74 17.33 28.83
CA ASP A 282 0.13 16.53 29.89
C ASP A 282 0.12 15.03 29.54
N VAL A 283 -0.03 14.73 28.25
CA VAL A 283 -0.06 13.36 27.70
C VAL A 283 0.60 13.35 26.33
N GLY A 284 1.54 12.40 26.10
CA GLY A 284 2.14 12.15 24.80
C GLY A 284 1.31 11.18 23.97
N VAL A 285 1.16 11.43 22.66
CA VAL A 285 0.45 10.53 21.75
C VAL A 285 1.27 10.30 20.49
N VAL A 286 1.49 9.02 20.14
CA VAL A 286 2.15 8.61 18.90
C VAL A 286 1.23 7.70 18.11
N GLY A 287 0.99 8.05 16.85
CA GLY A 287 0.27 7.25 15.86
C GLY A 287 1.18 6.38 15.01
N PHE A 288 0.60 5.81 13.96
CA PHE A 288 1.29 5.01 12.96
C PHE A 288 0.67 5.29 11.59
N ASP A 289 1.48 5.37 10.50
CA ASP A 289 1.21 5.56 9.08
C ASP A 289 1.57 6.95 8.53
N ASP A 290 1.73 7.96 9.38
CA ASP A 290 1.99 9.36 8.99
C ASP A 290 1.00 9.86 7.93
N SER A 291 -0.27 9.61 8.18
CA SER A 291 -1.40 9.99 7.31
C SER A 291 -1.58 11.50 7.21
N LEU A 292 -2.35 11.96 6.23
CA LEU A 292 -2.75 13.37 6.16
C LEU A 292 -3.48 13.81 7.43
N GLY A 293 -4.31 12.92 8.03
CA GLY A 293 -4.97 13.17 9.31
C GLY A 293 -3.99 13.54 10.42
N ALA A 294 -2.89 12.79 10.56
CA ALA A 294 -1.86 13.07 11.55
C ALA A 294 -1.18 14.44 11.36
N GLN A 295 -1.07 14.87 10.10
CA GLN A 295 -0.42 16.14 9.75
C GLN A 295 -1.31 17.37 10.04
N VAL A 296 -2.62 17.25 9.80
CA VAL A 296 -3.57 18.38 9.89
C VAL A 296 -4.30 18.47 11.22
N THR A 297 -4.20 17.49 12.12
CA THR A 297 -4.71 17.58 13.48
C THR A 297 -4.04 18.72 14.25
N TRP A 298 -4.73 19.24 15.27
CA TRP A 298 -4.16 20.24 16.18
C TRP A 298 -4.19 19.75 17.62
N PRO A 299 -2.98 19.58 18.23
CA PRO A 299 -1.65 19.68 17.61
C PRO A 299 -1.38 18.54 16.62
N GLY A 300 -0.42 18.75 15.70
CA GLY A 300 -0.03 17.68 14.76
C GLY A 300 0.41 16.41 15.49
N LEU A 301 -0.05 15.24 15.04
CA LEU A 301 0.23 13.95 15.65
C LEU A 301 1.63 13.45 15.26
N THR A 302 2.48 13.17 16.25
CA THR A 302 3.71 12.39 16.07
C THR A 302 3.32 11.00 15.57
N SER A 303 3.95 10.51 14.51
CA SER A 303 3.54 9.27 13.88
C SER A 303 4.72 8.51 13.27
N VAL A 304 4.62 7.20 13.24
CA VAL A 304 5.55 6.32 12.55
C VAL A 304 5.22 6.30 11.07
N ARG A 305 6.16 6.74 10.23
CA ARG A 305 6.01 6.77 8.78
C ARG A 305 6.47 5.47 8.16
N GLN A 306 5.60 4.86 7.38
CA GLN A 306 5.96 3.74 6.50
C GLN A 306 6.53 4.28 5.17
N PRO A 307 7.63 3.71 4.65
CA PRO A 307 8.26 4.15 3.41
C PRO A 307 7.51 3.60 2.18
N LEU A 308 6.24 4.01 1.97
CA LEU A 308 5.35 3.44 0.95
C LEU A 308 5.87 3.61 -0.47
N GLU A 309 6.59 4.69 -0.75
CA GLU A 309 7.24 4.92 -2.04
C GLU A 309 8.29 3.83 -2.32
N GLN A 310 9.10 3.47 -1.30
CA GLN A 310 10.07 2.40 -1.42
C GLN A 310 9.38 1.04 -1.50
N VAL A 311 8.33 0.81 -0.71
CA VAL A 311 7.50 -0.42 -0.80
C VAL A 311 7.02 -0.64 -2.23
N ALA A 312 6.46 0.40 -2.87
CA ALA A 312 5.96 0.31 -4.22
C ALA A 312 7.06 0.00 -5.25
N ILE A 313 8.23 0.64 -5.11
CA ILE A 313 9.39 0.38 -5.97
C ILE A 313 9.84 -1.08 -5.84
N GLU A 314 9.98 -1.59 -4.61
CA GLU A 314 10.42 -2.96 -4.35
C GLU A 314 9.39 -3.99 -4.87
N ILE A 315 8.10 -3.73 -4.71
CA ILE A 315 7.03 -4.59 -5.26
C ILE A 315 7.11 -4.64 -6.79
N VAL A 316 7.27 -3.50 -7.45
CA VAL A 316 7.34 -3.43 -8.91
C VAL A 316 8.60 -4.11 -9.44
N ASP A 317 9.73 -3.98 -8.75
CA ASP A 317 10.97 -4.69 -9.09
C ASP A 317 10.77 -6.21 -8.98
N LEU A 318 10.17 -6.69 -7.89
CA LEU A 318 9.86 -8.10 -7.71
C LEU A 318 8.88 -8.62 -8.78
N VAL A 319 7.79 -7.89 -9.05
CA VAL A 319 6.81 -8.26 -10.09
C VAL A 319 7.48 -8.36 -11.46
N THR A 320 8.27 -7.37 -11.85
CA THR A 320 8.94 -7.37 -13.16
C THR A 320 9.99 -8.48 -13.28
N THR A 321 10.67 -8.81 -12.18
CA THR A 321 11.62 -9.93 -12.10
C THR A 321 10.91 -11.26 -12.30
N VAL A 322 9.79 -11.49 -11.58
CA VAL A 322 8.97 -12.70 -11.71
C VAL A 322 8.40 -12.84 -13.12
N LEU A 323 7.86 -11.75 -13.69
CA LEU A 323 7.31 -11.76 -15.06
C LEU A 323 8.38 -12.02 -16.12
N SER A 324 9.63 -11.66 -15.84
CA SER A 324 10.77 -11.97 -16.73
C SER A 324 11.30 -13.40 -16.58
N HIS A 325 10.66 -14.25 -15.77
CA HIS A 325 11.10 -15.60 -15.43
C HIS A 325 12.54 -15.68 -14.91
N LYS A 326 13.01 -14.63 -14.28
CA LYS A 326 14.33 -14.58 -13.63
C LYS A 326 14.21 -15.06 -12.19
N ALA A 327 15.30 -15.65 -11.69
CA ALA A 327 15.40 -15.98 -10.27
C ALA A 327 15.39 -14.68 -9.44
N VAL A 328 14.55 -14.62 -8.42
CA VAL A 328 14.52 -13.52 -7.47
C VAL A 328 15.61 -13.75 -6.43
N ALA A 329 16.64 -12.92 -6.41
CA ALA A 329 17.78 -13.08 -5.50
C ALA A 329 17.37 -12.85 -4.03
N GLU A 330 16.57 -11.81 -3.79
CA GLU A 330 16.08 -11.43 -2.46
C GLU A 330 14.54 -11.37 -2.49
N PRO A 331 13.86 -12.51 -2.26
CA PRO A 331 12.40 -12.56 -2.33
C PRO A 331 11.72 -11.94 -1.10
N ALA A 332 12.43 -11.81 0.01
CA ALA A 332 11.96 -11.31 1.30
C ALA A 332 12.58 -9.94 1.56
N ARG A 333 11.79 -8.87 1.46
CA ARG A 333 12.29 -7.49 1.64
C ARG A 333 11.59 -6.82 2.81
N MET A 334 12.33 -6.55 3.88
CA MET A 334 11.85 -5.82 5.06
C MET A 334 12.37 -4.40 5.03
N LEU A 335 11.46 -3.42 5.11
CA LEU A 335 11.79 -1.99 5.10
C LEU A 335 11.62 -1.37 6.48
N GLU A 336 12.53 -0.47 6.84
CA GLU A 336 12.52 0.20 8.13
C GLU A 336 11.62 1.44 8.10
N PRO A 337 10.69 1.58 9.06
CA PRO A 337 9.91 2.79 9.23
C PRO A 337 10.73 3.89 9.94
N THR A 338 10.24 5.13 9.88
CA THR A 338 10.84 6.26 10.57
C THR A 338 9.83 6.98 11.46
N LEU A 339 10.28 7.60 12.55
CA LEU A 339 9.41 8.41 13.40
C LEU A 339 9.41 9.86 12.93
N VAL A 340 8.21 10.42 12.74
CA VAL A 340 7.99 11.85 12.43
C VAL A 340 7.48 12.54 13.67
N VAL A 341 8.36 13.25 14.36
CA VAL A 341 8.04 13.93 15.62
C VAL A 341 7.24 15.21 15.34
N ARG A 342 6.12 15.38 16.05
CA ARG A 342 5.25 16.55 16.02
C ARG A 342 4.84 16.97 17.44
N ARG A 343 3.89 17.89 17.54
CA ARG A 343 3.52 18.54 18.83
C ARG A 343 2.69 17.67 19.77
N SER A 344 2.22 16.51 19.35
CA SER A 344 1.52 15.58 20.24
C SER A 344 2.42 14.89 21.27
N THR A 345 3.75 15.02 21.12
CA THR A 345 4.74 14.48 22.07
C THR A 345 5.75 15.53 22.54
N VAL A 346 5.80 16.68 21.91
CA VAL A 346 6.73 17.77 22.25
C VAL A 346 5.92 19.04 22.55
N PRO A 347 6.09 19.67 23.72
CA PRO A 347 5.40 20.92 24.04
C PRO A 347 5.67 22.00 22.99
N ALA A 348 4.67 22.86 22.75
CA ALA A 348 4.91 24.08 21.97
C ALA A 348 5.98 24.90 22.65
N VAL A 349 7.05 25.29 21.93
CA VAL A 349 7.98 26.30 22.40
C VAL A 349 7.17 27.59 22.60
N GLN A 350 7.15 28.13 23.82
CA GLN A 350 6.45 29.37 24.17
C GLN A 350 7.11 30.55 23.48
#